data_c31b6886af1b646b3b7a15187573ade6
#
_entry.id   c31b6886af1b646b3b7a15187573ade6
#
_cell.length_a   1.000
_cell.length_b   1.000
_cell.length_c   1.000
_cell.angle_alpha   90.00
_cell.angle_beta   90.00
_cell.angle_gamma   90.00
#
_symmetry.space_group_name_H-M   'P 1'
#
loop_
_entity.id
_entity.type
_entity.pdbx_description
1 polymer ?
#
loop_
_entity_poly.entity_id
_entity_poly.type
_entity_poly.pdbx_seq_one_letter_code
_entity_poly.pdbx_strand_id
1 'polypeptide(L)'
;SVPSSDEMKKAQLQAQEQERIAWENAIPLGGKSCDVYCFDMALSVGDISDNGIGEQRKNVFKKMLSVCFVEDLDYQVEEKIQKIKTTLTSVIERYVAGEEIRIWYSYNPDELCGMYWLMKQLQPLNCQTTIYLVKLPTWEYGKENTMTSKIAWGEVSPGEWGNYITLQEKAN
;
A
#
# COMPACT_ATOMS: atom_id res chain seq x y z
N SER A 1 7.07 16.11 -28.25
CA SER A 1 7.49 15.12 -29.25
C SER A 1 7.37 13.74 -28.62
N VAL A 2 6.87 12.76 -29.39
CA VAL A 2 6.85 11.36 -28.94
C VAL A 2 8.30 10.84 -29.00
N PRO A 3 8.82 10.18 -27.95
CA PRO A 3 10.17 9.63 -27.94
C PRO A 3 10.38 8.65 -29.09
N SER A 4 11.57 8.61 -29.68
CA SER A 4 11.91 7.62 -30.68
C SER A 4 12.00 6.21 -30.06
N SER A 5 11.91 5.16 -30.90
CA SER A 5 12.06 3.77 -30.45
C SER A 5 13.38 3.52 -29.70
N ASP A 6 14.45 4.18 -30.14
CA ASP A 6 15.78 4.02 -29.52
C ASP A 6 15.89 4.76 -28.19
N GLU A 7 15.25 5.93 -28.05
CA GLU A 7 15.15 6.65 -26.78
C GLU A 7 14.34 5.84 -25.76
N MET A 8 13.23 5.21 -26.18
CA MET A 8 12.44 4.33 -25.30
C MET A 8 13.23 3.12 -24.84
N LYS A 9 13.96 2.45 -25.75
CA LYS A 9 14.83 1.31 -25.38
C LYS A 9 15.94 1.72 -24.40
N LYS A 10 16.57 2.87 -24.64
CA LYS A 10 17.60 3.39 -23.74
C LYS A 10 17.05 3.69 -22.36
N ALA A 11 15.88 4.33 -22.29
CA ALA A 11 15.19 4.60 -21.01
C ALA A 11 14.83 3.30 -20.27
N GLN A 12 14.35 2.29 -21.00
CA GLN A 12 14.03 0.98 -20.42
C GLN A 12 15.26 0.28 -19.84
N LEU A 13 16.38 0.28 -20.57
CA LEU A 13 17.64 -0.30 -20.09
C LEU A 13 18.17 0.45 -18.85
N GLN A 14 18.06 1.78 -18.83
CA GLN A 14 18.43 2.57 -17.66
C GLN A 14 17.57 2.25 -16.44
N ALA A 15 16.25 2.11 -16.62
CA ALA A 15 15.33 1.75 -15.56
C ALA A 15 15.64 0.35 -15.00
N GLN A 16 15.90 -0.63 -15.85
CA GLN A 16 16.28 -1.99 -15.44
C GLN A 16 17.60 -1.99 -14.65
N GLU A 17 18.59 -1.22 -15.08
CA GLU A 17 19.86 -1.11 -14.36
C GLU A 17 19.70 -0.43 -13.00
N GLN A 18 18.88 0.62 -12.90
CA GLN A 18 18.58 1.26 -11.63
C GLN A 18 17.87 0.30 -10.68
N GLU A 19 16.92 -0.48 -11.17
CA GLU A 19 16.22 -1.49 -10.38
C GLU A 19 17.19 -2.57 -9.89
N ARG A 20 18.09 -3.06 -10.74
CA ARG A 20 19.13 -4.03 -10.37
C ARG A 20 20.01 -3.49 -9.24
N ILE A 21 20.49 -2.24 -9.37
CA ILE A 21 21.31 -1.57 -8.34
C ILE A 21 20.52 -1.40 -7.04
N ALA A 22 19.24 -1.04 -7.11
CA ALA A 22 18.38 -0.93 -5.93
C ALA A 22 18.25 -2.27 -5.20
N TRP A 23 18.07 -3.36 -5.92
CA TRP A 23 18.02 -4.71 -5.34
C TRP A 23 19.34 -5.15 -4.71
N GLU A 24 20.47 -4.89 -5.36
CA GLU A 24 21.79 -5.24 -4.83
C GLU A 24 22.13 -4.49 -3.54
N ASN A 25 21.62 -3.27 -3.38
CA ASN A 25 21.80 -2.44 -2.20
C ASN A 25 20.62 -2.48 -1.23
N ALA A 26 19.63 -3.34 -1.46
CA ALA A 26 18.41 -3.39 -0.67
C ALA A 26 18.70 -3.71 0.80
N ILE A 27 18.12 -2.93 1.70
CA ILE A 27 18.13 -3.20 3.14
C ILE A 27 16.98 -4.19 3.43
N PRO A 28 17.27 -5.39 3.95
CA PRO A 28 16.24 -6.36 4.26
C PRO A 28 15.24 -5.85 5.31
N LEU A 29 13.95 -6.00 5.05
CA LEU A 29 12.89 -5.66 6.01
C LEU A 29 12.62 -6.76 7.04
N GLY A 30 13.19 -7.95 6.84
CA GLY A 30 12.83 -9.16 7.58
C GLY A 30 11.48 -9.74 7.14
N GLY A 31 11.11 -10.88 7.72
CA GLY A 31 9.86 -11.57 7.39
C GLY A 31 9.89 -12.31 6.05
N LYS A 32 8.71 -12.69 5.57
CA LYS A 32 8.50 -13.44 4.33
C LYS A 32 7.49 -12.69 3.46
N SER A 33 7.44 -12.99 2.17
CA SER A 33 6.44 -12.40 1.26
C SER A 33 4.98 -12.64 1.68
N CYS A 34 4.70 -13.78 2.34
CA CYS A 34 3.38 -14.07 2.90
C CYS A 34 3.03 -13.23 4.14
N ASP A 35 3.98 -12.47 4.68
CA ASP A 35 3.76 -11.55 5.81
C ASP A 35 3.36 -10.14 5.33
N VAL A 36 3.29 -9.93 4.00
CA VAL A 36 2.91 -8.65 3.39
C VAL A 36 1.44 -8.68 3.01
N TYR A 37 0.68 -7.73 3.51
CA TYR A 37 -0.75 -7.55 3.26
C TYR A 37 -1.02 -6.24 2.55
N CYS A 38 -1.92 -6.26 1.57
CA CYS A 38 -2.35 -5.07 0.84
C CYS A 38 -3.88 -4.99 0.86
N PHE A 39 -4.40 -3.79 1.16
CA PHE A 39 -5.82 -3.49 1.17
C PHE A 39 -6.14 -2.52 0.02
N ASP A 40 -6.59 -3.04 -1.11
CA ASP A 40 -7.05 -2.24 -2.25
C ASP A 40 -8.53 -1.85 -2.07
N MET A 41 -8.77 -0.82 -1.26
CA MET A 41 -10.12 -0.45 -0.81
C MET A 41 -10.65 0.86 -1.39
N ALA A 42 -9.79 1.71 -1.97
CA ALA A 42 -10.17 3.05 -2.46
C ALA A 42 -10.99 3.86 -1.42
N LEU A 43 -10.53 3.88 -0.16
CA LEU A 43 -11.28 4.47 0.97
C LEU A 43 -11.40 5.99 0.92
N SER A 44 -10.64 6.65 0.08
CA SER A 44 -10.76 8.09 -0.17
C SER A 44 -12.02 8.46 -0.98
N VAL A 45 -12.71 7.47 -1.54
CA VAL A 45 -13.86 7.68 -2.43
C VAL A 45 -15.10 6.98 -1.90
N GLY A 46 -16.22 7.71 -1.88
CA GLY A 46 -17.55 7.17 -1.59
C GLY A 46 -17.83 6.91 -0.12
N ASP A 47 -18.88 6.15 0.15
CA ASP A 47 -19.40 5.89 1.49
C ASP A 47 -18.60 4.79 2.19
N ILE A 48 -18.18 5.05 3.43
CA ILE A 48 -17.47 4.13 4.33
C ILE A 48 -18.25 3.85 5.63
N SER A 49 -19.53 4.24 5.72
CA SER A 49 -20.35 4.14 6.93
C SER A 49 -20.55 2.70 7.42
N ASP A 50 -20.47 1.72 6.53
CA ASP A 50 -20.57 0.28 6.80
C ASP A 50 -19.22 -0.38 7.14
N ASN A 51 -18.36 0.36 7.79
CA ASN A 51 -17.00 -0.09 8.14
C ASN A 51 -16.08 -0.33 6.93
N GLY A 52 -16.45 0.16 5.75
CA GLY A 52 -15.65 0.08 4.52
C GLY A 52 -15.59 -1.30 3.85
N ILE A 53 -16.36 -2.29 4.34
CA ILE A 53 -16.35 -3.68 3.82
C ILE A 53 -17.75 -4.29 3.68
N GLY A 54 -18.80 -3.48 3.74
CA GLY A 54 -20.19 -3.89 3.61
C GLY A 54 -20.82 -3.52 2.25
N GLU A 55 -22.14 -3.44 2.23
CA GLU A 55 -22.92 -3.17 1.01
C GLU A 55 -22.65 -1.79 0.40
N GLN A 56 -22.39 -0.77 1.23
CA GLN A 56 -22.06 0.57 0.73
C GLN A 56 -20.74 0.52 -0.06
N ARG A 57 -19.74 -0.18 0.45
CA ARG A 57 -18.45 -0.35 -0.26
C ARG A 57 -18.60 -1.17 -1.55
N LYS A 58 -19.44 -2.21 -1.56
CA LYS A 58 -19.78 -2.94 -2.79
C LYS A 58 -20.37 -2.00 -3.84
N ASN A 59 -21.30 -1.14 -3.44
CA ASN A 59 -21.92 -0.18 -4.35
C ASN A 59 -20.90 0.83 -4.92
N VAL A 60 -19.93 1.26 -4.11
CA VAL A 60 -18.82 2.11 -4.59
C VAL A 60 -17.98 1.37 -5.62
N PHE A 61 -17.57 0.13 -5.34
CA PHE A 61 -16.81 -0.68 -6.29
C PHE A 61 -17.57 -0.96 -7.58
N LYS A 62 -18.86 -1.26 -7.51
CA LYS A 62 -19.70 -1.41 -8.71
C LYS A 62 -19.67 -0.16 -9.58
N LYS A 63 -19.82 1.02 -8.99
CA LYS A 63 -19.74 2.30 -9.72
C LYS A 63 -18.36 2.53 -10.33
N MET A 64 -17.28 2.25 -9.59
CA MET A 64 -15.92 2.42 -10.09
C MET A 64 -15.59 1.46 -11.23
N LEU A 65 -15.95 0.19 -11.10
CA LEU A 65 -15.63 -0.84 -12.09
C LEU A 65 -16.55 -0.82 -13.30
N SER A 66 -17.75 -0.27 -13.19
CA SER A 66 -18.72 -0.21 -14.31
C SER A 66 -18.21 0.56 -15.54
N VAL A 67 -17.24 1.46 -15.36
CA VAL A 67 -16.61 2.20 -16.47
C VAL A 67 -15.47 1.43 -17.15
N CYS A 68 -15.06 0.28 -16.60
CA CYS A 68 -13.91 -0.48 -17.07
C CYS A 68 -14.28 -1.69 -17.95
N PHE A 69 -15.54 -1.84 -18.41
CA PHE A 69 -16.01 -2.98 -19.20
C PHE A 69 -15.65 -4.36 -18.60
N VAL A 70 -15.81 -4.50 -17.29
CA VAL A 70 -15.48 -5.72 -16.56
C VAL A 70 -16.58 -6.76 -16.81
N GLU A 71 -16.21 -7.97 -17.23
CA GLU A 71 -17.11 -9.11 -17.30
C GLU A 71 -17.53 -9.55 -15.88
N ASP A 72 -18.80 -9.90 -15.70
CA ASP A 72 -19.37 -10.34 -14.42
C ASP A 72 -19.05 -9.43 -13.24
N LEU A 73 -19.47 -8.16 -13.36
CA LEU A 73 -19.18 -7.09 -12.39
C LEU A 73 -19.56 -7.48 -10.95
N ASP A 74 -20.70 -8.16 -10.77
CA ASP A 74 -21.15 -8.54 -9.43
C ASP A 74 -20.22 -9.56 -8.77
N TYR A 75 -19.75 -10.53 -9.54
CA TYR A 75 -18.80 -11.53 -9.09
C TYR A 75 -17.45 -10.87 -8.72
N GLN A 76 -16.92 -10.00 -9.57
CA GLN A 76 -15.66 -9.30 -9.34
C GLN A 76 -15.70 -8.45 -8.06
N VAL A 77 -16.80 -7.77 -7.81
CA VAL A 77 -17.00 -6.97 -6.60
C VAL A 77 -17.10 -7.86 -5.36
N GLU A 78 -17.84 -8.96 -5.42
CA GLU A 78 -17.95 -9.89 -4.30
C GLU A 78 -16.60 -10.54 -3.96
N GLU A 79 -15.86 -11.00 -4.96
CA GLU A 79 -14.53 -11.56 -4.81
C GLU A 79 -13.56 -10.54 -4.16
N LYS A 80 -13.59 -9.28 -4.62
CA LYS A 80 -12.79 -8.20 -4.05
C LYS A 80 -13.09 -7.97 -2.57
N ILE A 81 -14.37 -7.86 -2.20
CA ILE A 81 -14.78 -7.68 -0.80
C ILE A 81 -14.40 -8.90 0.04
N GLN A 82 -14.58 -10.10 -0.47
CA GLN A 82 -14.21 -11.31 0.25
C GLN A 82 -12.70 -11.40 0.50
N LYS A 83 -11.90 -11.04 -0.50
CA LYS A 83 -10.43 -10.96 -0.36
C LYS A 83 -10.03 -9.96 0.73
N ILE A 84 -10.64 -8.78 0.75
CA ILE A 84 -10.38 -7.77 1.80
C ILE A 84 -10.72 -8.31 3.19
N LYS A 85 -11.88 -8.96 3.35
CA LYS A 85 -12.31 -9.57 4.62
C LYS A 85 -11.34 -10.66 5.08
N THR A 86 -10.94 -11.54 4.19
CA THR A 86 -9.97 -12.61 4.49
C THR A 86 -8.61 -12.03 4.91
N THR A 87 -8.14 -11.02 4.18
CA THR A 87 -6.89 -10.32 4.52
C THR A 87 -6.97 -9.66 5.89
N LEU A 88 -8.08 -8.97 6.20
CA LEU A 88 -8.29 -8.35 7.51
C LEU A 88 -8.31 -9.40 8.62
N THR A 89 -8.99 -10.52 8.43
CA THR A 89 -9.02 -11.62 9.40
C THR A 89 -7.61 -12.12 9.70
N SER A 90 -6.80 -12.37 8.67
CA SER A 90 -5.41 -12.82 8.85
C SER A 90 -4.56 -11.81 9.60
N VAL A 91 -4.71 -10.52 9.33
CA VAL A 91 -3.99 -9.45 10.06
C VAL A 91 -4.42 -9.42 11.53
N ILE A 92 -5.73 -9.52 11.81
CA ILE A 92 -6.26 -9.53 13.17
C ILE A 92 -5.77 -10.75 13.96
N GLU A 93 -5.79 -11.94 13.37
CA GLU A 93 -5.32 -13.17 14.01
C GLU A 93 -3.84 -13.05 14.43
N ARG A 94 -2.98 -12.53 13.56
CA ARG A 94 -1.57 -12.30 13.86
C ARG A 94 -1.36 -11.22 14.91
N TYR A 95 -2.11 -10.14 14.84
CA TYR A 95 -2.07 -9.07 15.85
C TYR A 95 -2.46 -9.59 17.24
N VAL A 96 -3.51 -10.38 17.34
CA VAL A 96 -3.95 -11.01 18.59
C VAL A 96 -2.93 -12.05 19.10
N ALA A 97 -2.23 -12.73 18.19
CA ALA A 97 -1.13 -13.64 18.53
C ALA A 97 0.15 -12.94 19.03
N GLY A 98 0.17 -11.59 19.03
CA GLY A 98 1.29 -10.81 19.53
C GLY A 98 2.37 -10.48 18.48
N GLU A 99 2.08 -10.71 17.20
CA GLU A 99 3.00 -10.34 16.13
C GLU A 99 2.96 -8.83 15.88
N GLU A 100 4.13 -8.20 15.86
CA GLU A 100 4.26 -6.77 15.57
C GLU A 100 3.78 -6.45 14.16
N ILE A 101 3.03 -5.35 14.00
CA ILE A 101 2.53 -4.88 12.72
C ILE A 101 3.27 -3.62 12.30
N ARG A 102 3.64 -3.55 11.04
CA ARG A 102 4.18 -2.33 10.43
C ARG A 102 3.25 -1.86 9.32
N ILE A 103 2.74 -0.64 9.45
CA ILE A 103 1.82 -0.02 8.49
C ILE A 103 2.60 1.02 7.68
N TRP A 104 2.65 0.81 6.37
CA TRP A 104 3.27 1.70 5.42
C TRP A 104 2.20 2.60 4.81
N TYR A 105 2.37 3.91 4.91
CA TYR A 105 1.40 4.89 4.42
C TYR A 105 2.08 6.17 3.95
N SER A 106 1.36 6.99 3.20
CA SER A 106 1.82 8.30 2.72
C SER A 106 0.73 9.35 2.88
N TYR A 107 0.91 10.51 2.26
CA TYR A 107 -0.16 11.51 2.11
C TYR A 107 -1.13 11.20 0.96
N ASN A 108 -0.93 10.12 0.21
CA ASN A 108 -1.95 9.64 -0.72
C ASN A 108 -3.25 9.38 0.05
N PRO A 109 -4.39 9.95 -0.40
CA PRO A 109 -5.64 9.85 0.34
C PRO A 109 -6.08 8.42 0.63
N ASP A 110 -5.87 7.48 -0.29
CA ASP A 110 -6.23 6.07 -0.09
C ASP A 110 -5.35 5.38 0.95
N GLU A 111 -4.03 5.63 0.92
CA GLU A 111 -3.09 5.07 1.89
C GLU A 111 -3.33 5.65 3.29
N LEU A 112 -3.58 6.96 3.38
CA LEU A 112 -3.88 7.62 4.66
C LEU A 112 -5.20 7.13 5.25
N CYS A 113 -6.27 7.08 4.45
CA CYS A 113 -7.55 6.54 4.88
C CYS A 113 -7.45 5.05 5.25
N GLY A 114 -6.66 4.29 4.49
CA GLY A 114 -6.39 2.87 4.75
C GLY A 114 -5.69 2.65 6.09
N MET A 115 -4.70 3.47 6.42
CA MET A 115 -4.02 3.43 7.71
C MET A 115 -5.00 3.70 8.87
N TYR A 116 -5.80 4.78 8.80
CA TYR A 116 -6.80 5.06 9.84
C TYR A 116 -7.88 3.98 9.93
N TRP A 117 -8.31 3.45 8.81
CA TRP A 117 -9.28 2.35 8.78
C TRP A 117 -8.74 1.11 9.48
N LEU A 118 -7.51 0.70 9.20
CA LEU A 118 -6.89 -0.47 9.83
C LEU A 118 -6.70 -0.24 11.33
N MET A 119 -6.21 0.92 11.74
CA MET A 119 -6.09 1.28 13.15
C MET A 119 -7.43 1.17 13.89
N LYS A 120 -8.52 1.63 13.26
CA LYS A 120 -9.88 1.51 13.82
C LYS A 120 -10.35 0.05 13.97
N GLN A 121 -9.89 -0.87 13.10
CA GLN A 121 -10.19 -2.30 13.25
C GLN A 121 -9.41 -2.94 14.40
N LEU A 122 -8.17 -2.52 14.62
CA LEU A 122 -7.27 -3.11 15.61
C LEU A 122 -7.48 -2.55 17.03
N GLN A 123 -7.80 -1.27 17.16
CA GLN A 123 -7.98 -0.59 18.46
C GLN A 123 -8.93 -1.30 19.44
N PRO A 124 -10.13 -1.80 19.02
CA PRO A 124 -11.06 -2.45 19.94
C PRO A 124 -10.56 -3.76 20.54
N LEU A 125 -9.53 -4.37 19.93
CA LEU A 125 -8.96 -5.65 20.37
C LEU A 125 -8.13 -5.51 21.64
N ASN A 126 -7.72 -4.29 21.98
CA ASN A 126 -6.97 -3.95 23.20
C ASN A 126 -5.76 -4.87 23.46
N CYS A 127 -5.04 -5.26 22.41
CA CYS A 127 -3.84 -6.08 22.52
C CYS A 127 -2.62 -5.21 22.88
N GLN A 128 -1.65 -5.82 23.60
CA GLN A 128 -0.38 -5.16 23.95
C GLN A 128 0.65 -5.24 22.79
N THR A 129 0.21 -5.64 21.62
CA THR A 129 1.06 -5.79 20.43
C THR A 129 1.46 -4.43 19.87
N THR A 130 2.73 -4.27 19.56
CA THR A 130 3.24 -3.01 19.01
C THR A 130 2.83 -2.85 17.55
N ILE A 131 2.34 -1.66 17.21
CA ILE A 131 2.13 -1.23 15.83
C ILE A 131 3.17 -0.15 15.51
N TYR A 132 3.85 -0.32 14.40
CA TYR A 132 4.76 0.69 13.84
C TYR A 132 4.13 1.34 12.62
N LEU A 133 4.30 2.63 12.50
CA LEU A 133 3.89 3.44 11.35
C LEU A 133 5.13 3.87 10.58
N VAL A 134 5.17 3.63 9.28
CA VAL A 134 6.22 4.11 8.37
C VAL A 134 5.59 5.04 7.36
N LYS A 135 5.87 6.33 7.51
CA LYS A 135 5.33 7.36 6.62
C LYS A 135 6.32 7.68 5.51
N LEU A 136 5.86 7.61 4.26
CA LEU A 136 6.67 8.04 3.13
C LEU A 136 6.88 9.55 3.16
N PRO A 137 8.12 10.05 3.12
CA PRO A 137 8.40 11.48 2.97
C PRO A 137 7.87 11.99 1.62
N THR A 138 7.21 13.14 1.63
CA THR A 138 6.72 13.76 0.39
C THR A 138 7.86 14.25 -0.50
N TRP A 139 8.97 14.66 0.12
CA TRP A 139 10.13 15.20 -0.55
C TRP A 139 11.39 14.53 -0.06
N GLU A 140 12.27 14.19 -0.97
CA GLU A 140 13.59 13.62 -0.68
C GLU A 140 14.67 14.37 -1.44
N TYR A 141 15.78 14.60 -0.77
CA TYR A 141 16.98 15.10 -1.41
C TYR A 141 17.72 13.94 -2.08
N GLY A 142 17.75 13.97 -3.40
CA GLY A 142 18.53 13.06 -4.21
C GLY A 142 20.00 13.48 -4.30
N LYS A 143 20.79 12.70 -5.00
CA LYS A 143 22.16 13.06 -5.38
C LYS A 143 22.12 14.33 -6.24
N GLU A 144 23.20 15.13 -6.20
CA GLU A 144 23.38 16.35 -7.02
C GLU A 144 22.37 17.48 -6.75
N ASN A 145 21.94 17.67 -5.48
CA ASN A 145 20.96 18.68 -5.09
C ASN A 145 19.60 18.60 -5.82
N THR A 146 19.27 17.43 -6.34
CA THR A 146 17.92 17.20 -6.89
C THR A 146 16.92 16.95 -5.76
N MET A 147 15.72 17.51 -5.90
CA MET A 147 14.57 17.15 -5.04
C MET A 147 13.62 16.26 -5.82
N THR A 148 13.26 15.12 -5.25
CA THR A 148 12.22 14.23 -5.79
C THR A 148 11.02 14.23 -4.87
N SER A 149 9.81 14.19 -5.46
CA SER A 149 8.56 14.06 -4.74
C SER A 149 7.98 12.69 -4.99
N LYS A 150 7.54 12.04 -3.91
CA LYS A 150 6.79 10.77 -3.96
C LYS A 150 5.49 10.95 -3.18
N ILE A 151 4.38 10.60 -3.78
CA ILE A 151 3.04 10.77 -3.18
C ILE A 151 2.43 9.46 -2.70
N ALA A 152 2.94 8.32 -3.15
CA ALA A 152 2.44 7.00 -2.79
C ALA A 152 3.57 5.97 -2.73
N TRP A 153 3.39 4.93 -1.91
CA TRP A 153 4.33 3.80 -1.82
C TRP A 153 4.50 3.03 -3.13
N GLY A 154 3.49 3.06 -4.00
CA GLY A 154 3.60 2.49 -5.35
C GLY A 154 4.64 3.16 -6.26
N GLU A 155 5.14 4.33 -5.89
CA GLU A 155 6.22 5.05 -6.61
C GLU A 155 7.62 4.68 -6.10
N VAL A 156 7.71 3.93 -5.01
CA VAL A 156 8.97 3.46 -4.42
C VAL A 156 9.32 2.09 -4.99
N SER A 157 10.51 1.96 -5.55
CA SER A 157 11.01 0.65 -6.00
C SER A 157 11.04 -0.33 -4.82
N PRO A 158 10.61 -1.59 -4.99
CA PRO A 158 10.64 -2.59 -3.91
C PRO A 158 11.99 -2.75 -3.25
N GLY A 159 13.09 -2.61 -3.99
CA GLY A 159 14.46 -2.65 -3.44
C GLY A 159 14.83 -1.47 -2.55
N GLU A 160 14.06 -0.37 -2.59
CA GLU A 160 14.32 0.84 -1.80
C GLU A 160 13.52 0.91 -0.50
N TRP A 161 12.50 0.08 -0.31
CA TRP A 161 11.61 0.14 0.86
C TRP A 161 12.38 0.06 2.19
N GLY A 162 13.43 -0.75 2.24
CA GLY A 162 14.27 -0.89 3.44
C GLY A 162 14.95 0.41 3.90
N ASN A 163 15.18 1.36 2.99
CA ASN A 163 15.79 2.65 3.32
C ASN A 163 14.93 3.47 4.29
N TYR A 164 13.61 3.23 4.29
CA TYR A 164 12.65 3.99 5.11
C TYR A 164 12.38 3.35 6.48
N ILE A 165 12.96 2.19 6.80
CA ILE A 165 12.70 1.50 8.07
C ILE A 165 13.09 2.34 9.28
N THR A 166 14.08 3.21 9.14
CA THR A 166 14.54 4.13 10.19
C THR A 166 13.53 5.21 10.52
N LEU A 167 12.53 5.43 9.66
CA LEU A 167 11.45 6.40 9.87
C LEU A 167 10.27 5.82 10.64
N GLN A 168 10.34 4.55 11.06
CA GLN A 168 9.24 3.93 11.80
C GLN A 168 9.04 4.58 13.17
N GLU A 169 7.78 4.82 13.51
CA GLU A 169 7.34 5.34 14.79
C GLU A 169 6.34 4.38 15.43
N LYS A 170 6.35 4.26 16.76
CA LYS A 170 5.30 3.51 17.46
C LYS A 170 3.98 4.28 17.39
N ALA A 171 2.90 3.59 17.01
CA ALA A 171 1.57 4.13 17.17
C ALA A 171 1.23 4.23 18.66
N ASN A 172 0.78 5.40 19.09
CA ASN A 172 0.35 5.68 20.48
C ASN A 172 -1.15 5.46 20.62
#